data_9cdfec58e3c1f331566961ba12a5b76e
#
_entry.id   9cdfec58e3c1f331566961ba12a5b76e
#
_cell.length_a   1.000
_cell.length_b   1.000
_cell.length_c   1.000
_cell.angle_alpha   90.00
_cell.angle_beta   90.00
_cell.angle_gamma   90.00
#
_symmetry.space_group_name_H-M   'P 1'
#
loop_
_entity.id
_entity.type
_entity.pdbx_description
1 polymer ?
#
loop_
_entity_poly.entity_id
_entity_poly.type
_entity_poly.pdbx_seq_one_letter_code
_entity_poly.pdbx_strand_id
1 'polypeptide(L)'
;MNVGSPAPDFSLPDQQGRTCSLSAFRGQWVVLYFYPKDDTPGCTTEACGFRDDYLAARKLGVEILGVSVNSPESHAKFSDKYGLPFPLLADTDGKVASLYGALWSLGPIRFARRQTFLIDPQGRIARIYRKVDPGSHTREVIEAIRLLQHAAK
;
A
#
# COMPACT_ATOMS: atom_id res chain seq x y z
N MET A 1 -14.32 -9.26 -2.10
CA MET A 1 -12.89 -9.57 -2.02
C MET A 1 -12.59 -10.24 -0.70
N ASN A 2 -11.97 -11.38 -0.75
CA ASN A 2 -11.74 -12.22 0.43
C ASN A 2 -10.28 -12.69 0.46
N VAL A 3 -9.84 -13.10 1.66
CA VAL A 3 -8.57 -13.82 1.82
C VAL A 3 -8.60 -15.06 0.93
N GLY A 4 -7.51 -15.30 0.20
CA GLY A 4 -7.38 -16.39 -0.77
C GLY A 4 -7.77 -16.02 -2.19
N SER A 5 -8.48 -14.90 -2.38
CA SER A 5 -8.84 -14.42 -3.72
C SER A 5 -7.62 -13.86 -4.44
N PRO A 6 -7.58 -13.93 -5.79
CA PRO A 6 -6.56 -13.19 -6.53
C PRO A 6 -6.69 -11.69 -6.25
N ALA A 7 -5.56 -11.03 -5.99
CA ALA A 7 -5.54 -9.57 -5.87
C ALA A 7 -5.72 -8.96 -7.26
N PRO A 8 -6.69 -8.03 -7.46
CA PRO A 8 -6.86 -7.38 -8.76
C PRO A 8 -5.58 -6.70 -9.22
N ASP A 9 -5.14 -6.99 -10.44
CA ASP A 9 -3.98 -6.34 -11.02
C ASP A 9 -4.31 -4.89 -11.39
N PHE A 10 -3.27 -4.06 -11.46
CA PHE A 10 -3.40 -2.67 -11.83
C PHE A 10 -2.06 -2.14 -12.36
N SER A 11 -2.12 -1.00 -13.03
CA SER A 11 -0.94 -0.26 -13.47
C SER A 11 -1.19 1.21 -13.16
N LEU A 12 -0.35 1.81 -12.34
CA LEU A 12 -0.47 3.19 -11.90
C LEU A 12 0.89 3.89 -11.97
N PRO A 13 0.92 5.21 -12.22
CA PRO A 13 2.18 5.95 -12.16
C PRO A 13 2.63 6.12 -10.71
N ASP A 14 3.92 6.01 -10.49
CA ASP A 14 4.55 6.31 -9.21
C ASP A 14 4.92 7.79 -9.11
N GLN A 15 5.62 8.18 -8.03
CA GLN A 15 6.02 9.57 -7.80
C GLN A 15 7.04 10.11 -8.81
N GLN A 16 7.64 9.25 -9.60
CA GLN A 16 8.56 9.64 -10.67
C GLN A 16 7.91 9.60 -12.06
N GLY A 17 6.61 9.30 -12.10
CA GLY A 17 5.87 9.16 -13.35
C GLY A 17 6.06 7.82 -14.06
N ARG A 18 6.74 6.86 -13.44
CA ARG A 18 6.97 5.53 -14.01
C ARG A 18 5.79 4.64 -13.72
N THR A 19 5.38 3.84 -14.70
CA THR A 19 4.29 2.88 -14.53
C THR A 19 4.72 1.75 -13.60
N CYS A 20 3.90 1.49 -12.58
CA CYS A 20 4.10 0.41 -11.62
C CYS A 20 2.89 -0.52 -11.67
N SER A 21 3.12 -1.80 -11.93
CA SER A 21 2.05 -2.82 -12.01
C SER A 21 2.21 -3.82 -10.88
N LEU A 22 1.10 -4.23 -10.29
CA LEU A 22 1.12 -5.23 -9.21
C LEU A 22 1.74 -6.54 -9.69
N SER A 23 1.43 -6.96 -10.91
CA SER A 23 1.94 -8.21 -11.48
C SER A 23 3.47 -8.25 -11.59
N ALA A 24 4.14 -7.10 -11.60
CA ALA A 24 5.61 -7.04 -11.62
C ALA A 24 6.25 -7.56 -10.31
N PHE A 25 5.46 -7.70 -9.25
CA PHE A 25 5.95 -8.13 -7.94
C PHE A 25 5.65 -9.61 -7.64
N ARG A 26 5.26 -10.41 -8.64
CA ARG A 26 5.10 -11.85 -8.47
C ARG A 26 6.41 -12.45 -7.94
N GLY A 27 6.31 -13.38 -7.00
CA GLY A 27 7.47 -13.95 -6.33
C GLY A 27 7.86 -13.20 -5.06
N GLN A 28 7.25 -12.05 -4.79
CA GLN A 28 7.48 -11.26 -3.58
C GLN A 28 6.19 -11.08 -2.81
N TRP A 29 6.31 -10.93 -1.49
CA TRP A 29 5.20 -10.43 -0.68
C TRP A 29 5.03 -8.94 -0.93
N VAL A 30 3.78 -8.46 -0.95
CA VAL A 30 3.47 -7.04 -1.15
C VAL A 30 2.57 -6.56 -0.02
N VAL A 31 2.97 -5.45 0.59
CA VAL A 31 2.10 -4.66 1.46
C VAL A 31 1.52 -3.56 0.60
N LEU A 32 0.25 -3.67 0.26
CA LEU A 32 -0.47 -2.66 -0.51
C LEU A 32 -1.35 -1.88 0.45
N TYR A 33 -0.96 -0.63 0.76
CA TYR A 33 -1.74 0.18 1.68
C TYR A 33 -2.36 1.39 0.99
N PHE A 34 -3.65 1.58 1.23
CA PHE A 34 -4.42 2.73 0.76
C PHE A 34 -4.49 3.75 1.88
N TYR A 35 -4.36 5.03 1.54
CA TYR A 35 -4.44 6.11 2.51
C TYR A 35 -5.15 7.32 1.90
N PRO A 36 -5.82 8.17 2.76
CA PRO A 36 -6.68 9.23 2.24
C PRO A 36 -5.97 10.35 1.50
N LYS A 37 -4.85 10.86 2.03
CA LYS A 37 -4.23 12.06 1.46
C LYS A 37 -2.79 12.24 1.90
N ASP A 38 -1.92 12.63 0.96
CA ASP A 38 -0.52 12.95 1.23
C ASP A 38 -0.40 14.06 2.28
N ASP A 39 0.62 13.93 3.13
CA ASP A 39 1.05 14.93 4.09
C ASP A 39 -0.04 15.36 5.09
N THR A 40 -0.92 14.43 5.45
CA THR A 40 -1.84 14.59 6.58
C THR A 40 -1.26 13.85 7.79
N PRO A 41 -1.61 14.23 9.04
CA PRO A 41 -0.96 13.66 10.23
C PRO A 41 -0.96 12.12 10.29
N GLY A 42 -2.12 11.49 10.11
CA GLY A 42 -2.22 10.03 10.16
C GLY A 42 -1.47 9.35 9.01
N CYS A 43 -1.58 9.89 7.80
CA CYS A 43 -0.89 9.33 6.63
C CYS A 43 0.62 9.50 6.74
N THR A 44 1.09 10.62 7.30
CA THR A 44 2.50 10.85 7.56
C THR A 44 3.04 9.86 8.59
N THR A 45 2.32 9.65 9.68
CA THR A 45 2.70 8.67 10.72
C THR A 45 2.82 7.28 10.12
N GLU A 46 1.85 6.85 9.34
CA GLU A 46 1.85 5.54 8.70
C GLU A 46 3.01 5.39 7.71
N ALA A 47 3.20 6.38 6.83
CA ALA A 47 4.27 6.35 5.83
C ALA A 47 5.65 6.32 6.48
N CYS A 48 5.87 7.13 7.51
CA CYS A 48 7.14 7.15 8.22
C CYS A 48 7.39 5.84 8.98
N GLY A 49 6.34 5.20 9.49
CA GLY A 49 6.45 3.87 10.10
C GLY A 49 6.92 2.83 9.09
N PHE A 50 6.32 2.80 7.91
CA PHE A 50 6.76 1.91 6.84
C PHE A 50 8.18 2.24 6.36
N ARG A 51 8.54 3.54 6.29
CA ARG A 51 9.89 3.95 5.95
C ARG A 51 10.91 3.37 6.94
N ASP A 52 10.63 3.48 8.23
CA ASP A 52 11.54 3.02 9.27
C ASP A 52 11.70 1.49 9.25
N ASP A 53 10.65 0.77 8.87
CA ASP A 53 10.65 -0.70 8.80
C ASP A 53 10.99 -1.24 7.40
N TYR A 54 11.24 -0.37 6.43
CA TYR A 54 11.39 -0.78 5.03
C TYR A 54 12.54 -1.75 4.81
N LEU A 55 13.70 -1.49 5.40
CA LEU A 55 14.86 -2.37 5.25
C LEU A 55 14.57 -3.77 5.80
N ALA A 56 13.91 -3.84 6.95
CA ALA A 56 13.51 -5.12 7.53
C ALA A 56 12.52 -5.86 6.61
N ALA A 57 11.57 -5.13 6.02
CA ALA A 57 10.63 -5.70 5.05
C ALA A 57 11.35 -6.26 3.82
N ARG A 58 12.28 -5.50 3.26
CA ARG A 58 13.04 -5.96 2.09
C ARG A 58 13.85 -7.22 2.39
N LYS A 59 14.41 -7.34 3.58
CA LYS A 59 15.13 -8.56 4.00
C LYS A 59 14.21 -9.78 4.07
N LEU A 60 12.92 -9.57 4.30
CA LEU A 60 11.92 -10.63 4.28
C LEU A 60 11.36 -10.91 2.87
N GLY A 61 11.84 -10.23 1.84
CA GLY A 61 11.30 -10.36 0.49
C GLY A 61 9.97 -9.66 0.29
N VAL A 62 9.75 -8.56 1.00
CA VAL A 62 8.50 -7.80 0.98
C VAL A 62 8.70 -6.45 0.33
N GLU A 63 7.81 -6.06 -0.60
CA GLU A 63 7.73 -4.71 -1.12
C GLU A 63 6.53 -3.98 -0.52
N ILE A 64 6.67 -2.67 -0.36
CA ILE A 64 5.61 -1.81 0.18
C ILE A 64 5.17 -0.86 -0.93
N LEU A 65 3.86 -0.80 -1.17
CA LEU A 65 3.25 0.10 -2.16
C LEU A 65 2.17 0.92 -1.46
N GLY A 66 2.32 2.25 -1.48
CA GLY A 66 1.29 3.16 -0.98
C GLY A 66 0.43 3.66 -2.13
N VAL A 67 -0.87 3.79 -1.93
CA VAL A 67 -1.83 4.24 -2.95
C VAL A 67 -2.78 5.27 -2.39
N SER A 68 -2.91 6.40 -3.08
CA SER A 68 -3.96 7.38 -2.81
C SER A 68 -4.40 8.04 -4.11
N VAL A 69 -5.45 8.88 -4.04
CA VAL A 69 -5.97 9.58 -5.22
C VAL A 69 -5.17 10.85 -5.56
N ASN A 70 -4.11 11.14 -4.82
CA ASN A 70 -3.25 12.29 -5.10
C ASN A 70 -2.47 12.08 -6.41
N SER A 71 -2.03 13.20 -7.00
CA SER A 71 -1.26 13.20 -8.24
C SER A 71 0.17 12.69 -8.03
N PRO A 72 0.88 12.27 -9.11
CA PRO A 72 2.30 11.94 -8.99
C PRO A 72 3.14 13.09 -8.43
N GLU A 73 2.81 14.33 -8.77
CA GLU A 73 3.52 15.52 -8.26
C GLU A 73 3.34 15.68 -6.75
N SER A 74 2.13 15.45 -6.24
CA SER A 74 1.86 15.45 -4.80
C SER A 74 2.66 14.35 -4.10
N HIS A 75 2.66 13.15 -4.67
CA HIS A 75 3.42 12.01 -4.15
C HIS A 75 4.93 12.30 -4.13
N ALA A 76 5.46 12.97 -5.16
CA ALA A 76 6.87 13.34 -5.22
C ALA A 76 7.24 14.27 -4.06
N LYS A 77 6.42 15.28 -3.79
CA LYS A 77 6.64 16.21 -2.67
C LYS A 77 6.60 15.49 -1.32
N PHE A 78 5.61 14.63 -1.14
CA PHE A 78 5.46 13.86 0.10
C PHE A 78 6.65 12.91 0.30
N SER A 79 7.03 12.18 -0.73
CA SER A 79 8.17 11.26 -0.72
C SER A 79 9.48 11.98 -0.39
N ASP A 80 9.73 13.14 -1.04
CA ASP A 80 10.94 13.93 -0.80
C ASP A 80 10.98 14.49 0.61
N LYS A 81 9.85 14.99 1.10
CA LYS A 81 9.76 15.62 2.42
C LYS A 81 10.12 14.67 3.55
N TYR A 82 9.73 13.41 3.44
CA TYR A 82 9.92 12.43 4.50
C TYR A 82 10.90 11.31 4.15
N GLY A 83 11.54 11.38 2.98
CA GLY A 83 12.51 10.36 2.56
C GLY A 83 11.90 8.98 2.44
N LEU A 84 10.74 8.86 1.78
CA LEU A 84 10.04 7.59 1.64
C LEU A 84 10.72 6.73 0.55
N PRO A 85 11.21 5.52 0.90
CA PRO A 85 12.00 4.71 -0.04
C PRO A 85 11.17 3.79 -0.94
N PHE A 86 9.85 3.79 -0.80
CA PHE A 86 8.97 2.89 -1.55
C PHE A 86 8.07 3.66 -2.51
N PRO A 87 7.50 2.98 -3.52
CA PRO A 87 6.60 3.64 -4.47
C PRO A 87 5.32 4.16 -3.83
N LEU A 88 4.94 5.38 -4.21
CA LEU A 88 3.63 5.96 -3.94
C LEU A 88 2.89 6.04 -5.27
N LEU A 89 1.77 5.35 -5.39
CA LEU A 89 1.04 5.18 -6.63
C LEU A 89 -0.14 6.13 -6.71
N ALA A 90 -0.29 6.77 -7.86
CA ALA A 90 -1.30 7.81 -8.07
C ALA A 90 -2.55 7.22 -8.73
N ASP A 91 -3.56 6.92 -7.92
CA ASP A 91 -4.87 6.41 -8.36
C ASP A 91 -5.84 7.59 -8.50
N THR A 92 -5.54 8.51 -9.41
CA THR A 92 -6.22 9.82 -9.49
C THR A 92 -7.72 9.73 -9.75
N ASP A 93 -8.18 8.69 -10.42
CA ASP A 93 -9.62 8.47 -10.67
C ASP A 93 -10.29 7.55 -9.63
N GLY A 94 -9.52 7.00 -8.71
CA GLY A 94 -10.04 6.12 -7.66
C GLY A 94 -10.42 4.72 -8.12
N LYS A 95 -10.10 4.34 -9.35
CA LYS A 95 -10.50 3.03 -9.88
C LYS A 95 -9.88 1.86 -9.12
N VAL A 96 -8.61 1.94 -8.79
CA VAL A 96 -7.94 0.86 -8.06
C VAL A 96 -8.47 0.76 -6.64
N ALA A 97 -8.63 1.90 -5.95
CA ALA A 97 -9.25 1.90 -4.63
C ALA A 97 -10.63 1.26 -4.67
N SER A 98 -11.42 1.55 -5.72
CA SER A 98 -12.74 0.94 -5.92
C SER A 98 -12.66 -0.58 -6.11
N LEU A 99 -11.71 -1.06 -6.92
CA LEU A 99 -11.49 -2.50 -7.12
C LEU A 99 -11.23 -3.24 -5.82
N TYR A 100 -10.54 -2.61 -4.88
CA TYR A 100 -10.19 -3.18 -3.60
C TYR A 100 -11.22 -2.90 -2.49
N GLY A 101 -12.33 -2.22 -2.83
CA GLY A 101 -13.33 -1.84 -1.85
C GLY A 101 -12.83 -0.79 -0.85
N ALA A 102 -11.85 0.00 -1.23
CA ALA A 102 -11.21 1.00 -0.38
C ALA A 102 -11.49 2.44 -0.81
N LEU A 103 -12.50 2.67 -1.65
CA LEU A 103 -12.86 4.01 -2.09
C LEU A 103 -14.01 4.57 -1.25
N TRP A 104 -13.83 5.82 -0.78
CA TRP A 104 -14.90 6.63 -0.24
C TRP A 104 -15.23 7.74 -1.24
N SER A 105 -16.52 7.95 -1.53
CA SER A 105 -16.93 9.02 -2.44
C SER A 105 -18.25 9.64 -1.99
N LEU A 106 -18.34 10.97 -2.20
CA LEU A 106 -19.56 11.73 -1.97
C LEU A 106 -19.61 12.85 -3.01
N GLY A 107 -20.46 12.69 -4.02
CA GLY A 107 -20.49 13.60 -5.15
C GLY A 107 -19.14 13.61 -5.87
N PRO A 108 -18.55 14.80 -6.12
CA PRO A 108 -17.25 14.89 -6.78
C PRO A 108 -16.07 14.60 -5.86
N ILE A 109 -16.29 14.47 -4.55
CA ILE A 109 -15.22 14.24 -3.56
C ILE A 109 -14.95 12.75 -3.46
N ARG A 110 -13.68 12.35 -3.64
CA ARG A 110 -13.23 10.96 -3.57
C ARG A 110 -11.88 10.88 -2.86
N PHE A 111 -11.71 9.86 -2.03
CA PHE A 111 -10.41 9.51 -1.47
C PHE A 111 -10.38 8.02 -1.10
N ALA A 112 -9.17 7.49 -0.93
CA ALA A 112 -9.00 6.12 -0.48
C ALA A 112 -9.22 6.04 1.04
N ARG A 113 -9.88 4.96 1.48
CA ARG A 113 -9.97 4.64 2.91
C ARG A 113 -8.64 4.06 3.37
N ARG A 114 -8.32 4.26 4.65
CA ARG A 114 -7.10 3.69 5.22
C ARG A 114 -7.27 2.20 5.43
N GLN A 115 -6.82 1.41 4.46
CA GLN A 115 -6.92 -0.04 4.47
C GLN A 115 -5.64 -0.64 3.90
N THR A 116 -5.28 -1.84 4.35
CA THR A 116 -4.07 -2.52 3.91
C THR A 116 -4.38 -3.95 3.51
N PHE A 117 -3.73 -4.39 2.43
CA PHE A 117 -3.85 -5.72 1.88
C PHE A 117 -2.48 -6.37 1.84
N LEU A 118 -2.34 -7.56 2.44
CA LEU A 118 -1.13 -8.36 2.30
C LEU A 118 -1.34 -9.32 1.15
N ILE A 119 -0.43 -9.28 0.18
CA ILE A 119 -0.52 -10.09 -1.05
C ILE A 119 0.67 -11.03 -1.06
N ASP A 120 0.42 -12.33 -1.24
CA ASP A 120 1.45 -13.35 -1.23
C ASP A 120 2.21 -13.41 -2.58
N PRO A 121 3.30 -14.20 -2.66
CA PRO A 121 4.09 -14.27 -3.90
C PRO A 121 3.32 -14.80 -5.13
N GLN A 122 2.21 -15.50 -4.93
CA GLN A 122 1.36 -15.98 -6.01
C GLN A 122 0.32 -14.94 -6.44
N GLY A 123 0.31 -13.76 -5.81
CA GLY A 123 -0.63 -12.69 -6.13
C GLY A 123 -2.01 -12.86 -5.51
N ARG A 124 -2.12 -13.63 -4.43
CA ARG A 124 -3.38 -13.81 -3.72
C ARG A 124 -3.41 -13.00 -2.45
N ILE A 125 -4.60 -12.57 -2.04
CA ILE A 125 -4.81 -11.84 -0.80
C ILE A 125 -4.57 -12.78 0.38
N ALA A 126 -3.58 -12.46 1.22
CA ALA A 126 -3.28 -13.26 2.42
C ALA A 126 -3.94 -12.68 3.67
N ARG A 127 -4.13 -11.36 3.72
CA ARG A 127 -4.80 -10.70 4.85
C ARG A 127 -5.34 -9.33 4.43
N ILE A 128 -6.44 -8.90 5.07
CA ILE A 128 -7.07 -7.60 4.81
C ILE A 128 -7.24 -6.87 6.15
N TYR A 129 -6.75 -5.62 6.20
CA TYR A 129 -6.93 -4.71 7.33
C TYR A 129 -7.86 -3.59 6.91
N ARG A 130 -9.12 -3.63 7.37
CA ARG A 130 -10.12 -2.61 7.04
C ARG A 130 -10.16 -1.48 8.06
N LYS A 131 -9.56 -1.69 9.25
CA LYS A 131 -9.39 -0.67 10.29
C LYS A 131 -7.91 -0.61 10.64
N VAL A 132 -7.32 0.56 10.51
CA VAL A 132 -5.88 0.76 10.65
C VAL A 132 -5.61 1.87 11.65
N ASP A 133 -4.79 1.58 12.66
CA ASP A 133 -4.20 2.59 13.55
C ASP A 133 -2.84 2.98 12.97
N PRO A 134 -2.67 4.22 12.45
CA PRO A 134 -1.41 4.60 11.82
C PRO A 134 -0.17 4.45 12.73
N GLY A 135 -0.34 4.58 14.03
CA GLY A 135 0.77 4.55 14.98
C GLY A 135 1.35 3.15 15.25
N SER A 136 0.55 2.09 15.08
CA SER A 136 0.99 0.72 15.40
C SER A 136 0.94 -0.23 14.20
N HIS A 137 0.34 0.20 13.10
CA HIS A 137 -0.01 -0.67 11.98
C HIS A 137 1.21 -1.28 11.29
N THR A 138 2.26 -0.48 11.06
CA THR A 138 3.42 -0.95 10.29
C THR A 138 4.09 -2.14 10.95
N ARG A 139 4.26 -2.10 12.27
CA ARG A 139 4.84 -3.20 13.05
C ARG A 139 3.92 -4.42 13.01
N GLU A 140 2.62 -4.23 13.14
CA GLU A 140 1.61 -5.28 13.04
C GLU A 140 1.70 -6.02 11.71
N VAL A 141 1.81 -5.28 10.61
CA VAL A 141 1.89 -5.82 9.25
C VAL A 141 3.16 -6.63 9.06
N ILE A 142 4.32 -6.11 9.46
CA ILE A 142 5.60 -6.81 9.29
C ILE A 142 5.60 -8.11 10.10
N GLU A 143 5.08 -8.08 11.32
CA GLU A 143 4.99 -9.30 12.14
C GLU A 143 4.03 -10.32 11.53
N ALA A 144 2.90 -9.88 10.98
CA ALA A 144 1.94 -10.76 10.31
C ALA A 144 2.58 -11.46 9.11
N ILE A 145 3.37 -10.75 8.30
CA ILE A 145 4.06 -11.34 7.16
C ILE A 145 5.09 -12.38 7.63
N ARG A 146 5.85 -12.07 8.67
CA ARG A 146 6.84 -13.00 9.22
C ARG A 146 6.16 -14.31 9.63
N LEU A 147 5.02 -14.23 10.32
CA LEU A 147 4.26 -15.40 10.74
C LEU A 147 3.71 -16.19 9.54
N LEU A 148 3.18 -15.49 8.53
CA LEU A 148 2.66 -16.13 7.32
C LEU A 148 3.77 -16.81 6.52
N GLN A 149 4.94 -16.22 6.42
CA GLN A 149 6.10 -16.82 5.76
C GLN A 149 6.56 -18.09 6.49
N HIS A 150 6.56 -18.03 7.82
CA HIS A 150 6.98 -19.18 8.64
C HIS A 150 5.99 -20.34 8.50
N ALA A 151 4.70 -20.05 8.47
CA ALA A 151 3.66 -21.07 8.30
C ALA A 151 3.66 -21.72 6.92
N ALA A 152 4.19 -21.06 5.90
CA ALA A 152 4.23 -21.55 4.53
C ALA A 152 5.40 -22.51 4.26
N LYS A 153 6.31 -22.69 5.22
CA LYS A 153 7.48 -23.56 5.07
C LYS A 153 7.18 -25.01 5.43
#